data_2a7062de188298d28eefaf34c0186ea3
#
_entry.id   2a7062de188298d28eefaf34c0186ea3
#
_cell.length_a   1.000
_cell.length_b   1.000
_cell.length_c   1.000
_cell.angle_alpha   90.00
_cell.angle_beta   90.00
_cell.angle_gamma   90.00
#
_symmetry.space_group_name_H-M   'P 1'
#
loop_
_entity.id
_entity.type
_entity.pdbx_description
1 polymer ?
#
loop_
_entity_poly.entity_id
_entity_poly.type
_entity_poly.pdbx_seq_one_letter_code
_entity_poly.pdbx_strand_id
1 'polypeptide(L)'
;MSLKFIRSPLSLVLAGCLVTAFSAQADIVIGVAGPFTGPNATYGDQYWHGATQAAEDINAAGGINGEKIKLVQGDDACEPKQAVAVANRLVDQDKVNAVVGHFCSSSTMPASEVYSDAGIIAITPGSTNPLITERGM
;
A
#
# COMPACT_ATOMS: atom_id res chain seq x y z
N MET A 1 -73.28 2.69 -40.26
CA MET A 1 -72.74 2.34 -38.94
C MET A 1 -71.23 2.23 -39.10
N SER A 2 -70.48 3.27 -38.73
CA SER A 2 -69.04 3.39 -38.97
C SER A 2 -68.26 3.18 -37.68
N LEU A 3 -67.50 2.10 -37.57
CA LEU A 3 -66.63 1.82 -36.41
C LEU A 3 -65.30 2.57 -36.63
N LYS A 4 -65.04 3.57 -35.77
CA LYS A 4 -63.75 4.23 -35.68
C LYS A 4 -62.80 3.44 -34.75
N PHE A 5 -61.74 2.85 -35.34
CA PHE A 5 -60.64 2.26 -34.62
C PHE A 5 -59.77 3.37 -34.04
N ILE A 6 -59.70 3.48 -32.72
CA ILE A 6 -58.75 4.34 -32.02
C ILE A 6 -57.43 3.60 -31.87
N ARG A 7 -56.42 4.07 -32.59
CA ARG A 7 -55.01 3.62 -32.44
C ARG A 7 -54.33 4.43 -31.35
N SER A 8 -54.10 3.83 -30.21
CA SER A 8 -53.26 4.40 -29.15
C SER A 8 -51.78 4.18 -29.52
N PRO A 9 -50.91 5.20 -29.51
CA PRO A 9 -49.49 4.99 -29.60
C PRO A 9 -48.93 4.58 -28.24
N LEU A 10 -48.51 3.34 -28.12
CA LEU A 10 -47.80 2.81 -26.95
C LEU A 10 -46.38 3.41 -26.98
N SER A 11 -46.18 4.49 -26.24
CA SER A 11 -44.87 5.11 -26.07
C SER A 11 -44.01 4.22 -25.16
N LEU A 12 -43.07 3.48 -25.78
CA LEU A 12 -42.08 2.68 -25.13
C LEU A 12 -40.99 3.60 -24.54
N VAL A 13 -41.12 4.01 -23.29
CA VAL A 13 -40.06 4.73 -22.57
C VAL A 13 -38.99 3.72 -22.15
N LEU A 14 -37.92 3.64 -22.94
CA LEU A 14 -36.73 2.88 -22.63
C LEU A 14 -35.91 3.68 -21.62
N ALA A 15 -36.15 3.46 -20.32
CA ALA A 15 -35.34 4.03 -19.25
C ALA A 15 -33.98 3.33 -19.25
N GLY A 16 -32.98 3.97 -19.87
CA GLY A 16 -31.59 3.53 -19.85
C GLY A 16 -31.03 3.66 -18.44
N CYS A 17 -30.96 2.55 -17.69
CA CYS A 17 -30.15 2.47 -16.47
C CYS A 17 -28.67 2.60 -16.85
N LEU A 18 -28.09 3.81 -16.71
CA LEU A 18 -26.64 3.98 -16.67
C LEU A 18 -26.15 3.32 -15.37
N VAL A 19 -25.75 2.06 -15.47
CA VAL A 19 -24.96 1.41 -14.43
C VAL A 19 -23.56 2.02 -14.51
N THR A 20 -23.29 3.03 -13.70
CA THR A 20 -21.92 3.48 -13.46
C THR A 20 -21.21 2.35 -12.71
N ALA A 21 -20.42 1.57 -13.42
CA ALA A 21 -19.51 0.62 -12.82
C ALA A 21 -18.51 1.43 -12.00
N PHE A 22 -18.72 1.49 -10.68
CA PHE A 22 -17.67 1.88 -9.74
C PHE A 22 -16.64 0.76 -9.81
N SER A 23 -15.54 0.99 -10.54
CA SER A 23 -14.35 0.16 -10.40
C SER A 23 -13.93 0.25 -8.95
N ALA A 24 -14.04 -0.85 -8.21
CA ALA A 24 -13.40 -0.96 -6.90
C ALA A 24 -11.89 -0.86 -7.17
N GLN A 25 -11.33 0.33 -6.96
CA GLN A 25 -9.92 0.59 -7.13
C GLN A 25 -9.23 0.03 -5.89
N ALA A 26 -8.25 -0.85 -6.09
CA ALA A 26 -7.50 -1.42 -4.98
C ALA A 26 -6.59 -0.33 -4.38
N ASP A 27 -6.46 -0.31 -3.05
CA ASP A 27 -5.52 0.59 -2.40
C ASP A 27 -4.07 0.17 -2.71
N ILE A 28 -3.17 1.15 -2.82
CA ILE A 28 -1.73 0.91 -2.85
C ILE A 28 -1.28 0.74 -1.41
N VAL A 29 -0.90 -0.47 -1.02
CA VAL A 29 -0.48 -0.77 0.34
C VAL A 29 1.03 -0.58 0.47
N ILE A 30 1.47 0.30 1.36
CA ILE A 30 2.88 0.56 1.66
C ILE A 30 3.19 0.09 3.08
N GLY A 31 4.12 -0.84 3.21
CA GLY A 31 4.66 -1.24 4.51
C GLY A 31 5.60 -0.16 5.05
N VAL A 32 5.46 0.18 6.33
CA VAL A 32 6.41 1.04 7.04
C VAL A 32 7.00 0.22 8.18
N ALA A 33 8.23 -0.26 7.97
CA ALA A 33 8.88 -1.24 8.86
C ALA A 33 10.08 -0.66 9.58
N GLY A 34 10.19 -0.90 10.88
CA GLY A 34 11.31 -0.45 11.70
C GLY A 34 11.05 -0.51 13.19
N PRO A 35 11.87 0.15 14.02
CA PRO A 35 11.77 0.09 15.46
C PRO A 35 10.67 1.02 15.98
N PHE A 36 9.47 0.52 16.17
CA PHE A 36 8.37 1.25 16.82
C PHE A 36 8.33 0.99 18.32
N THR A 37 9.11 0.00 18.78
CA THR A 37 9.37 -0.28 20.21
C THR A 37 10.88 -0.37 20.49
N GLY A 38 11.25 -0.42 21.76
CA GLY A 38 12.64 -0.55 22.19
C GLY A 38 13.44 0.76 22.17
N PRO A 39 14.78 0.69 22.28
CA PRO A 39 15.64 1.87 22.46
C PRO A 39 15.63 2.85 21.28
N ASN A 40 15.28 2.38 20.09
CA ASN A 40 15.27 3.14 18.86
C ASN A 40 13.86 3.62 18.44
N ALA A 41 12.85 3.48 19.26
CA ALA A 41 11.44 3.78 18.95
C ALA A 41 11.24 5.22 18.44
N THR A 42 11.97 6.18 18.97
CA THR A 42 11.90 7.60 18.54
C THR A 42 12.18 7.76 17.04
N TYR A 43 13.08 6.97 16.46
CA TYR A 43 13.33 7.00 15.01
C TYR A 43 12.16 6.41 14.23
N GLY A 44 11.59 5.30 14.74
CA GLY A 44 10.39 4.70 14.14
C GLY A 44 9.23 5.69 14.09
N ASP A 45 8.96 6.37 15.19
CA ASP A 45 7.92 7.40 15.27
C ASP A 45 8.15 8.53 14.28
N GLN A 46 9.39 9.03 14.15
CA GLN A 46 9.72 10.14 13.26
C GLN A 46 9.39 9.80 11.78
N TYR A 47 9.84 8.66 11.29
CA TYR A 47 9.57 8.35 9.89
C TYR A 47 8.15 7.81 9.65
N TRP A 48 7.49 7.25 10.67
CA TRP A 48 6.07 6.96 10.58
C TRP A 48 5.23 8.23 10.37
N HIS A 49 5.52 9.28 11.14
CA HIS A 49 4.86 10.57 10.93
C HIS A 49 5.13 11.14 9.53
N GLY A 50 6.37 11.04 9.04
CA GLY A 50 6.72 11.46 7.70
C GLY A 50 5.98 10.67 6.61
N ALA A 51 5.91 9.35 6.75
CA ALA A 51 5.18 8.49 5.83
C ALA A 51 3.67 8.76 5.85
N THR A 52 3.11 8.98 7.05
CA THR A 52 1.69 9.33 7.22
C THR A 52 1.36 10.65 6.52
N GLN A 53 2.15 11.68 6.77
CA GLN A 53 1.94 12.99 6.13
C GLN A 53 2.04 12.89 4.61
N ALA A 54 3.04 12.17 4.09
CA ALA A 54 3.19 11.97 2.65
C ALA A 54 1.99 11.21 2.03
N ALA A 55 1.50 10.17 2.71
CA ALA A 55 0.34 9.42 2.25
C ALA A 55 -0.94 10.28 2.28
N GLU A 56 -1.12 11.10 3.31
CA GLU A 56 -2.25 12.04 3.40
C GLU A 56 -2.22 13.07 2.27
N ASP A 57 -1.08 13.70 2.00
CA ASP A 57 -0.91 14.69 0.94
C ASP A 57 -1.19 14.10 -0.45
N ILE A 58 -0.62 12.91 -0.73
CA ILE A 58 -0.85 12.21 -2.00
C ILE A 58 -2.34 11.83 -2.12
N ASN A 59 -2.93 11.33 -1.06
CA ASN A 59 -4.34 10.94 -1.05
C ASN A 59 -5.28 12.14 -1.21
N ALA A 60 -4.94 13.29 -0.62
CA ALA A 60 -5.69 14.54 -0.80
C ALA A 60 -5.61 15.04 -2.24
N ALA A 61 -4.46 14.86 -2.91
CA ALA A 61 -4.26 15.19 -4.31
C ALA A 61 -4.96 14.22 -5.30
N GLY A 62 -5.64 13.19 -4.80
CA GLY A 62 -6.36 12.22 -5.63
C GLY A 62 -5.77 10.82 -5.65
N GLY A 63 -4.65 10.59 -4.97
CA GLY A 63 -3.93 9.32 -4.96
C GLY A 63 -3.01 9.14 -6.17
N ILE A 64 -2.53 7.94 -6.37
CA ILE A 64 -1.70 7.57 -7.52
C ILE A 64 -2.61 6.90 -8.57
N ASN A 65 -2.81 7.52 -9.70
CA ASN A 65 -3.76 7.07 -10.74
C ASN A 65 -5.20 6.84 -10.21
N GLY A 66 -5.59 7.57 -9.16
CA GLY A 66 -6.88 7.43 -8.50
C GLY A 66 -6.87 6.45 -7.31
N GLU A 67 -5.85 5.61 -7.15
CA GLU A 67 -5.70 4.67 -6.04
C GLU A 67 -5.17 5.38 -4.79
N LYS A 68 -5.72 5.05 -3.63
CA LYS A 68 -5.29 5.64 -2.36
C LYS A 68 -4.16 4.84 -1.74
N ILE A 69 -3.23 5.56 -1.09
CA ILE A 69 -2.17 4.93 -0.30
C ILE A 69 -2.74 4.53 1.07
N LYS A 70 -2.49 3.29 1.43
CA LYS A 70 -2.73 2.74 2.76
C LYS A 70 -1.42 2.33 3.39
N LEU A 71 -1.16 2.76 4.61
CA LEU A 71 0.05 2.39 5.35
C LEU A 71 -0.22 1.21 6.28
N VAL A 72 0.75 0.31 6.36
CA VAL A 72 0.78 -0.81 7.31
C VAL A 72 2.08 -0.76 8.09
N GLN A 73 1.99 -0.71 9.41
CA GLN A 73 3.13 -0.63 10.30
C GLN A 73 3.71 -2.02 10.60
N GLY A 74 5.05 -2.13 10.61
CA GLY A 74 5.78 -3.34 11.00
C GLY A 74 6.87 -3.04 12.02
N ASP A 75 6.65 -3.39 13.29
CA ASP A 75 7.64 -3.22 14.35
C ASP A 75 8.67 -4.35 14.35
N ASP A 76 9.93 -3.99 14.13
CA ASP A 76 11.06 -4.92 14.20
C ASP A 76 11.97 -4.71 15.42
N ALA A 77 11.73 -3.68 16.21
CA ALA A 77 12.53 -3.30 17.39
C ALA A 77 14.07 -3.27 17.14
N CYS A 78 14.52 -3.12 15.89
CA CYS A 78 15.91 -3.34 15.43
C CYS A 78 16.43 -4.77 15.64
N GLU A 79 15.56 -5.77 15.79
CA GLU A 79 15.92 -7.16 15.97
C GLU A 79 15.85 -7.94 14.65
N PRO A 80 16.96 -8.56 14.18
CA PRO A 80 17.01 -9.22 12.88
C PRO A 80 15.95 -10.30 12.68
N LYS A 81 15.69 -11.12 13.70
CA LYS A 81 14.66 -12.18 13.61
C LYS A 81 13.26 -11.61 13.51
N GLN A 82 12.99 -10.53 14.22
CA GLN A 82 11.71 -9.85 14.17
C GLN A 82 11.51 -9.15 12.81
N ALA A 83 12.59 -8.57 12.26
CA ALA A 83 12.55 -7.97 10.94
C ALA A 83 12.16 -8.97 9.84
N VAL A 84 12.70 -10.21 9.87
CA VAL A 84 12.29 -11.27 8.93
C VAL A 84 10.81 -11.64 9.11
N ALA A 85 10.34 -11.76 10.36
CA ALA A 85 8.93 -12.06 10.62
C ALA A 85 8.00 -10.94 10.11
N VAL A 86 8.39 -9.68 10.32
CA VAL A 86 7.69 -8.51 9.80
C VAL A 86 7.68 -8.52 8.26
N ALA A 87 8.83 -8.77 7.63
CA ALA A 87 8.92 -8.81 6.17
C ALA A 87 8.00 -9.88 5.57
N ASN A 88 8.02 -11.10 6.11
CA ASN A 88 7.10 -12.17 5.65
C ASN A 88 5.63 -11.76 5.84
N ARG A 89 5.25 -11.15 6.97
CA ARG A 89 3.88 -10.71 7.20
C ARG A 89 3.46 -9.63 6.18
N LEU A 90 4.31 -8.62 5.96
CA LEU A 90 4.04 -7.56 4.99
C LEU A 90 3.84 -8.09 3.57
N VAL A 91 4.66 -9.07 3.17
CA VAL A 91 4.57 -9.71 1.84
C VAL A 91 3.36 -10.65 1.76
N ASP A 92 3.22 -11.57 2.71
CA ASP A 92 2.29 -12.70 2.57
C ASP A 92 0.87 -12.37 3.03
N GLN A 93 0.72 -11.55 4.06
CA GLN A 93 -0.57 -11.25 4.66
C GLN A 93 -1.09 -9.87 4.25
N ASP A 94 -0.24 -8.84 4.39
CA ASP A 94 -0.63 -7.46 4.10
C ASP A 94 -0.56 -7.13 2.61
N LYS A 95 0.13 -7.96 1.79
CA LYS A 95 0.25 -7.82 0.33
C LYS A 95 0.73 -6.44 -0.09
N VAL A 96 1.78 -5.96 0.57
CA VAL A 96 2.32 -4.63 0.29
C VAL A 96 2.89 -4.50 -1.13
N ASN A 97 2.76 -3.32 -1.72
CA ASN A 97 3.32 -3.00 -3.03
C ASN A 97 4.76 -2.51 -2.93
N ALA A 98 5.13 -1.89 -1.80
CA ALA A 98 6.49 -1.44 -1.51
C ALA A 98 6.67 -1.29 0.01
N VAL A 99 7.91 -1.12 0.45
CA VAL A 99 8.26 -0.94 1.86
C VAL A 99 9.14 0.29 2.06
N VAL A 100 8.79 1.11 3.04
CA VAL A 100 9.67 2.11 3.66
C VAL A 100 10.26 1.49 4.92
N GLY A 101 11.52 1.17 4.92
CA GLY A 101 12.17 0.42 6.02
C GLY A 101 13.22 -0.55 5.50
N HIS A 102 13.87 -1.25 6.36
CA HIS A 102 13.92 -1.10 7.81
C HIS A 102 14.92 -0.01 8.20
N PHE A 103 14.91 0.43 9.47
CA PHE A 103 15.82 1.50 9.92
C PHE A 103 17.21 0.98 10.25
N CYS A 104 17.32 -0.06 11.08
CA CYS A 104 18.60 -0.65 11.48
C CYS A 104 19.17 -1.53 10.38
N SER A 105 20.47 -1.38 10.04
CA SER A 105 21.12 -2.22 9.04
C SER A 105 21.05 -3.71 9.36
N SER A 106 21.10 -4.08 10.66
CA SER A 106 20.96 -5.47 11.13
C SER A 106 19.58 -6.06 10.82
N SER A 107 18.54 -5.24 10.76
CA SER A 107 17.19 -5.62 10.38
C SER A 107 17.02 -5.62 8.87
N THR A 108 17.52 -4.58 8.18
CA THR A 108 17.41 -4.44 6.72
C THR A 108 18.10 -5.58 5.97
N MET A 109 19.28 -6.03 6.45
CA MET A 109 20.03 -7.08 5.80
C MET A 109 19.21 -8.36 5.57
N PRO A 110 18.63 -9.02 6.59
CA PRO A 110 17.85 -10.23 6.38
C PRO A 110 16.45 -9.95 5.80
N ALA A 111 15.83 -8.82 6.13
CA ALA A 111 14.51 -8.49 5.58
C ALA A 111 14.53 -8.24 4.08
N SER A 112 15.62 -7.65 3.55
CA SER A 112 15.76 -7.38 2.13
C SER A 112 15.81 -8.65 1.27
N GLU A 113 16.23 -9.78 1.83
CA GLU A 113 16.18 -11.07 1.13
C GLU A 113 14.72 -11.47 0.88
N VAL A 114 13.85 -11.35 1.90
CA VAL A 114 12.42 -11.65 1.76
C VAL A 114 11.77 -10.73 0.71
N TYR A 115 12.09 -9.44 0.73
CA TYR A 115 11.53 -8.49 -0.25
C TYR A 115 12.04 -8.74 -1.66
N SER A 116 13.33 -9.06 -1.81
CA SER A 116 13.94 -9.41 -3.11
C SER A 116 13.29 -10.64 -3.72
N ASP A 117 13.11 -11.72 -2.95
CA ASP A 117 12.47 -12.94 -3.40
C ASP A 117 11.01 -12.73 -3.82
N ALA A 118 10.33 -11.79 -3.17
CA ALA A 118 8.95 -11.42 -3.48
C ALA A 118 8.83 -10.35 -4.59
N GLY A 119 9.93 -9.78 -5.08
CA GLY A 119 9.92 -8.69 -6.05
C GLY A 119 9.39 -7.37 -5.48
N ILE A 120 9.46 -7.17 -4.17
CA ILE A 120 9.00 -5.95 -3.49
C ILE A 120 10.16 -4.97 -3.32
N ILE A 121 9.97 -3.75 -3.78
CA ILE A 121 10.97 -2.69 -3.56
C ILE A 121 10.92 -2.20 -2.11
N ALA A 122 12.11 -2.03 -1.51
CA ALA A 122 12.27 -1.48 -0.16
C ALA A 122 13.24 -0.30 -0.18
N ILE A 123 12.85 0.79 0.50
CA ILE A 123 13.66 1.99 0.65
C ILE A 123 13.89 2.23 2.14
N THR A 124 15.15 2.12 2.59
CA THR A 124 15.50 2.34 3.99
C THR A 124 15.71 3.83 4.29
N PRO A 125 15.14 4.37 5.38
CA PRO A 125 15.38 5.75 5.80
C PRO A 125 16.69 5.95 6.58
N GLY A 126 17.36 4.88 7.03
CA GLY A 126 18.49 5.02 7.96
C GLY A 126 19.58 3.96 7.90
N SER A 127 19.42 2.89 7.14
CA SER A 127 20.46 1.83 7.05
C SER A 127 21.66 2.32 6.24
N THR A 128 22.86 2.20 6.82
CA THR A 128 24.11 2.74 6.25
C THR A 128 25.11 1.66 5.87
N ASN A 129 24.81 0.37 6.09
CA ASN A 129 25.73 -0.69 5.72
C ASN A 129 25.77 -0.87 4.19
N PRO A 130 26.94 -0.70 3.54
CA PRO A 130 27.06 -0.79 2.07
C PRO A 130 26.67 -2.16 1.52
N LEU A 131 26.84 -3.23 2.29
CA LEU A 131 26.43 -4.58 1.87
C LEU A 131 24.92 -4.72 1.60
N ILE A 132 24.09 -3.77 2.03
CA ILE A 132 22.65 -3.79 1.71
C ILE A 132 22.43 -3.69 0.20
N THR A 133 23.22 -2.87 -0.49
CA THR A 133 23.09 -2.61 -1.94
C THR A 133 24.15 -3.33 -2.78
N GLU A 134 25.31 -3.65 -2.21
CA GLU A 134 26.40 -4.30 -2.95
C GLU A 134 26.19 -5.80 -3.21
N ARG A 135 25.16 -6.39 -2.58
CA ARG A 135 24.81 -7.81 -2.78
C ARG A 135 24.10 -8.10 -4.11
N GLY A 136 23.74 -7.07 -4.89
CA GLY A 136 23.09 -7.22 -6.19
C GLY A 136 21.62 -7.65 -6.13
N MET A 137 20.93 -7.28 -5.04
CA MET A 137 19.50 -7.56 -4.86
C MET A 137 18.64 -6.38 -5.28
#